data_f7a60a4553144183a9ad42e8cbae15d4
#
_entry.id   f7a60a4553144183a9ad42e8cbae15d4
#
_cell.length_a   1.000
_cell.length_b   1.000
_cell.length_c   1.000
_cell.angle_alpha   90.00
_cell.angle_beta   90.00
_cell.angle_gamma   90.00
#
_symmetry.space_group_name_H-M   'P 1'
#
loop_
_entity.id
_entity.type
_entity.pdbx_description
1 polymer ?
#
loop_
_entity_poly.entity_id
_entity_poly.type
_entity_poly.pdbx_seq_one_letter_code
_entity_poly.pdbx_strand_id
1 'polypeptide(L)'
;MTLHKKNHITRTLLAVSMLAMSGGALAAQVPPGTQLAEKQELVRNNGSEPASLDPHKVESDVEFNIISDLFEGLVNVSPAGAIQPRLAERWENKDNLLWTFHLRPGLTWSDGTAITAQDIVWSWQRLVSPATASPYASYFGNMHIANAREIAPGQKGPETLGVKALNDTTLQVTLTQPNAAFLAMLAHPSLVPIDKVLVERYADKWTRPEHIVTSGPYKLSQWVVNERLVAERNAKYWDNAHTVINKVTYLPISSEAADVNRYKAGEIDIVYTVPINQFAQLQKTMGDQLDVSPQLATYYYEFNTTRPPFNDARVRRALNMALDKDIIAGKVLGQGQRPAWLIGQSDIGGVTLHNPDYASWPREKRIAEAKKLLAQAGYDESHPLVFTLLYNTSESHQRIAIAASSMWKKNLGVEAKLQNQEWKTMLDTMHTHNFDAVRYAWIADYDDAATFLNTFRTGDSENTSQYSNPAYDEALRNAAKASDVATRGKYYQQAEDLLAQDVPASPVYHYVRTHLVKPWVGGFTPDKLGYYYTKDMYIKKHPSASGDGR
;
A
#
# COMPACT_ATOMS: atom_id res chain seq x y z
N MET A 1 -65.44 8.54 54.91
CA MET A 1 -65.41 9.22 53.59
C MET A 1 -63.96 9.06 53.06
N THR A 2 -63.73 7.99 52.33
CA THR A 2 -62.40 7.53 51.98
C THR A 2 -62.27 7.51 50.45
N LEU A 3 -61.41 8.38 49.87
CA LEU A 3 -61.17 8.46 48.47
C LEU A 3 -59.96 7.57 48.09
N HIS A 4 -60.27 6.56 47.28
CA HIS A 4 -59.22 5.73 46.63
C HIS A 4 -58.57 6.49 45.46
N LYS A 5 -57.26 6.68 45.54
CA LYS A 5 -56.44 7.07 44.38
C LYS A 5 -55.96 5.83 43.64
N LYS A 6 -56.42 5.65 42.40
CA LYS A 6 -55.87 4.67 41.45
C LYS A 6 -54.59 5.23 40.82
N ASN A 7 -53.46 4.52 41.02
CA ASN A 7 -52.21 4.78 40.29
C ASN A 7 -52.26 4.07 38.93
N HIS A 8 -52.25 4.85 37.86
CA HIS A 8 -52.01 4.35 36.52
C HIS A 8 -50.47 4.35 36.27
N ILE A 9 -49.89 3.15 36.22
CA ILE A 9 -48.52 2.96 35.74
C ILE A 9 -48.58 2.94 34.22
N THR A 10 -48.13 4.01 33.58
CA THR A 10 -47.92 4.09 32.13
C THR A 10 -46.62 3.38 31.80
N ARG A 11 -46.69 2.20 31.21
CA ARG A 11 -45.54 1.51 30.63
C ARG A 11 -45.19 2.18 29.30
N THR A 12 -44.10 2.98 29.28
CA THR A 12 -43.51 3.50 28.08
C THR A 12 -42.71 2.38 27.41
N LEU A 13 -43.21 1.84 26.31
CA LEU A 13 -42.48 0.97 25.42
C LEU A 13 -41.46 1.83 24.69
N LEU A 14 -40.17 1.68 25.02
CA LEU A 14 -39.07 2.15 24.14
C LEU A 14 -39.04 1.22 22.93
N ALA A 15 -39.55 1.70 21.82
CA ALA A 15 -39.31 1.10 20.52
C ALA A 15 -37.85 1.43 20.10
N VAL A 16 -36.96 0.44 20.25
CA VAL A 16 -35.63 0.51 19.63
C VAL A 16 -35.85 0.33 18.13
N SER A 17 -35.81 1.45 17.41
CA SER A 17 -35.78 1.44 15.96
C SER A 17 -34.41 0.89 15.53
N MET A 18 -34.35 -0.39 15.19
CA MET A 18 -33.25 -0.91 14.38
C MET A 18 -33.35 -0.26 13.00
N LEU A 19 -32.57 0.79 12.79
CA LEU A 19 -32.23 1.20 11.42
C LEU A 19 -31.41 0.06 10.84
N ALA A 20 -32.05 -0.81 10.07
CA ALA A 20 -31.36 -1.66 9.12
C ALA A 20 -30.71 -0.73 8.09
N MET A 21 -29.46 -0.35 8.31
CA MET A 21 -28.61 0.14 7.22
C MET A 21 -28.47 -1.04 6.26
N SER A 22 -29.30 -1.06 5.23
CA SER A 22 -29.06 -1.82 4.02
C SER A 22 -27.77 -1.26 3.44
N GLY A 23 -26.63 -1.82 3.85
CA GLY A 23 -25.34 -1.60 3.22
C GLY A 23 -25.47 -2.09 1.79
N GLY A 24 -25.78 -1.18 0.86
CA GLY A 24 -25.73 -1.46 -0.56
C GLY A 24 -24.34 -2.00 -0.89
N ALA A 25 -24.30 -3.19 -1.45
CA ALA A 25 -23.07 -3.74 -2.01
C ALA A 25 -22.51 -2.69 -2.98
N LEU A 26 -21.27 -2.23 -2.73
CA LEU A 26 -20.57 -1.33 -3.63
C LEU A 26 -19.96 -2.16 -4.75
N ALA A 27 -20.77 -2.40 -5.73
CA ALA A 27 -20.42 -2.94 -7.02
C ALA A 27 -20.33 -1.79 -8.01
N ALA A 28 -19.92 -2.06 -9.24
CA ALA A 28 -19.89 -1.06 -10.30
C ALA A 28 -21.21 -0.29 -10.32
N GLN A 29 -21.19 0.95 -9.84
CA GLN A 29 -22.36 1.81 -9.84
C GLN A 29 -22.53 2.40 -11.24
N VAL A 30 -23.16 1.63 -12.11
CA VAL A 30 -23.50 2.12 -13.46
C VAL A 30 -24.64 3.13 -13.33
N PRO A 31 -24.44 4.43 -13.65
CA PRO A 31 -25.51 5.41 -13.56
C PRO A 31 -26.68 5.03 -14.46
N PRO A 32 -27.94 5.26 -14.02
CA PRO A 32 -29.12 5.00 -14.84
C PRO A 32 -29.00 5.68 -16.20
N GLY A 33 -29.35 4.94 -17.27
CA GLY A 33 -29.29 5.46 -18.64
C GLY A 33 -27.92 5.34 -19.33
N THR A 34 -26.89 4.87 -18.62
CA THR A 34 -25.58 4.61 -19.22
C THR A 34 -25.69 3.47 -20.25
N GLN A 35 -25.31 3.74 -21.49
CA GLN A 35 -25.16 2.69 -22.50
C GLN A 35 -23.81 2.00 -22.33
N LEU A 36 -23.84 0.72 -22.02
CA LEU A 36 -22.62 -0.10 -21.90
C LEU A 36 -22.14 -0.58 -23.26
N ALA A 37 -20.83 -0.75 -23.41
CA ALA A 37 -20.24 -1.46 -24.55
C ALA A 37 -20.65 -2.93 -24.52
N GLU A 38 -20.75 -3.55 -25.69
CA GLU A 38 -21.03 -4.98 -25.81
C GLU A 38 -19.91 -5.83 -25.17
N LYS A 39 -18.67 -5.45 -25.43
CA LYS A 39 -17.49 -6.07 -24.80
C LYS A 39 -17.10 -5.28 -23.54
N GLN A 40 -17.19 -5.93 -22.41
CA GLN A 40 -16.74 -5.41 -21.12
C GLN A 40 -15.33 -5.91 -20.83
N GLU A 41 -14.35 -5.36 -21.55
CA GLU A 41 -12.93 -5.72 -21.44
C GLU A 41 -12.12 -4.46 -21.13
N LEU A 42 -11.18 -4.58 -20.21
CA LEU A 42 -10.30 -3.50 -19.77
C LEU A 42 -8.84 -3.88 -20.02
N VAL A 43 -8.06 -2.99 -20.58
CA VAL A 43 -6.61 -3.13 -20.73
C VAL A 43 -5.93 -2.03 -19.92
N ARG A 44 -5.07 -2.41 -18.97
CA ARG A 44 -4.35 -1.47 -18.12
C ARG A 44 -2.86 -1.79 -18.03
N ASN A 45 -2.03 -0.77 -17.98
CA ASN A 45 -0.64 -0.97 -17.61
C ASN A 45 -0.51 -1.22 -16.11
N ASN A 46 0.39 -2.12 -15.73
CA ASN A 46 0.72 -2.47 -14.34
C ASN A 46 2.11 -1.95 -13.91
N GLY A 47 2.80 -1.22 -14.77
CA GLY A 47 4.11 -0.63 -14.51
C GLY A 47 5.27 -1.59 -14.66
N SER A 48 5.22 -2.76 -14.03
CA SER A 48 6.28 -3.76 -14.08
C SER A 48 5.70 -5.17 -14.05
N GLU A 49 6.53 -6.16 -14.37
CA GLU A 49 6.23 -7.56 -14.14
C GLU A 49 6.10 -7.82 -12.63
N PRO A 50 5.02 -8.46 -12.15
CA PRO A 50 4.89 -8.80 -10.74
C PRO A 50 5.96 -9.83 -10.33
N ALA A 51 6.55 -9.63 -9.16
CA ALA A 51 7.53 -10.55 -8.61
C ALA A 51 6.92 -11.93 -8.29
N SER A 52 5.67 -11.93 -7.86
CA SER A 52 4.85 -13.11 -7.54
C SER A 52 3.36 -12.73 -7.54
N LEU A 53 2.48 -13.71 -7.53
CA LEU A 53 1.05 -13.55 -7.22
C LEU A 53 0.66 -14.26 -5.91
N ASP A 54 1.64 -14.71 -5.13
CA ASP A 54 1.42 -15.19 -3.76
C ASP A 54 1.25 -13.99 -2.82
N PRO A 55 0.05 -13.75 -2.25
CA PRO A 55 -0.21 -12.58 -1.41
C PRO A 55 0.71 -12.45 -0.19
N HIS A 56 1.31 -13.56 0.23
CA HIS A 56 2.21 -13.60 1.39
C HIS A 56 3.69 -13.33 1.06
N LYS A 57 4.03 -13.21 -0.25
CA LYS A 57 5.42 -13.07 -0.72
C LYS A 57 5.68 -11.79 -1.51
N VAL A 58 4.78 -10.82 -1.44
CA VAL A 58 4.83 -9.57 -2.19
C VAL A 58 4.58 -8.37 -1.30
N GLU A 59 4.99 -7.17 -1.79
CA GLU A 59 4.98 -5.95 -0.97
C GLU A 59 4.64 -4.68 -1.76
N SER A 60 4.29 -4.77 -3.05
CA SER A 60 4.08 -3.57 -3.84
C SER A 60 2.73 -3.49 -4.54
N ASP A 61 2.39 -2.28 -4.96
CA ASP A 61 1.18 -2.01 -5.72
C ASP A 61 1.15 -2.75 -7.08
N VAL A 62 2.31 -3.07 -7.65
CA VAL A 62 2.42 -3.90 -8.88
C VAL A 62 1.74 -5.25 -8.70
N GLU A 63 1.96 -5.91 -7.57
CA GLU A 63 1.33 -7.18 -7.25
C GLU A 63 -0.07 -6.99 -6.69
N PHE A 64 -0.25 -6.04 -5.76
CA PHE A 64 -1.52 -5.85 -5.07
C PHE A 64 -2.66 -5.40 -5.98
N ASN A 65 -2.37 -4.70 -7.07
CA ASN A 65 -3.36 -4.37 -8.11
C ASN A 65 -4.00 -5.63 -8.71
N ILE A 66 -3.21 -6.68 -8.92
CA ILE A 66 -3.68 -7.95 -9.50
C ILE A 66 -4.30 -8.83 -8.40
N ILE A 67 -3.63 -8.94 -7.25
CA ILE A 67 -4.07 -9.75 -6.12
C ILE A 67 -5.45 -9.29 -5.62
N SER A 68 -5.70 -7.99 -5.58
CA SER A 68 -7.01 -7.44 -5.17
C SER A 68 -8.16 -7.75 -6.13
N ASP A 69 -7.86 -8.05 -7.39
CA ASP A 69 -8.85 -8.56 -8.35
C ASP A 69 -9.04 -10.08 -8.25
N LEU A 70 -7.99 -10.82 -7.86
CA LEU A 70 -8.04 -12.28 -7.75
C LEU A 70 -8.57 -12.77 -6.40
N PHE A 71 -8.32 -12.04 -5.32
CA PHE A 71 -8.66 -12.47 -3.95
C PHE A 71 -9.45 -11.39 -3.21
N GLU A 72 -10.19 -11.80 -2.21
CA GLU A 72 -10.93 -10.90 -1.34
C GLU A 72 -10.69 -11.21 0.13
N GLY A 73 -10.55 -10.15 0.96
CA GLY A 73 -10.37 -10.26 2.40
C GLY A 73 -11.69 -10.22 3.17
N LEU A 74 -11.58 -10.17 4.51
CA LEU A 74 -12.74 -10.06 5.40
C LEU A 74 -13.54 -8.78 5.17
N VAL A 75 -12.83 -7.68 4.97
CA VAL A 75 -13.38 -6.33 4.79
C VAL A 75 -12.59 -5.61 3.70
N ASN A 76 -13.12 -4.48 3.23
CA ASN A 76 -12.41 -3.52 2.38
C ASN A 76 -12.64 -2.10 2.92
N VAL A 77 -11.91 -1.13 2.38
CA VAL A 77 -12.10 0.30 2.64
C VAL A 77 -12.64 0.95 1.37
N SER A 78 -13.72 1.72 1.51
CA SER A 78 -14.26 2.49 0.38
C SER A 78 -13.34 3.66 0.02
N PRO A 79 -13.45 4.26 -1.18
CA PRO A 79 -12.73 5.50 -1.52
C PRO A 79 -12.95 6.64 -0.50
N ALA A 80 -14.09 6.66 0.17
CA ALA A 80 -14.42 7.62 1.24
C ALA A 80 -13.85 7.25 2.63
N GLY A 81 -13.12 6.12 2.76
CA GLY A 81 -12.51 5.65 4.01
C GLY A 81 -13.42 4.80 4.91
N ALA A 82 -14.63 4.45 4.48
CA ALA A 82 -15.53 3.61 5.27
C ALA A 82 -15.21 2.12 5.14
N ILE A 83 -15.20 1.41 6.28
CA ILE A 83 -15.04 -0.07 6.29
C ILE A 83 -16.28 -0.72 5.66
N GLN A 84 -16.02 -1.63 4.74
CA GLN A 84 -17.04 -2.35 3.99
C GLN A 84 -16.98 -3.85 4.22
N PRO A 85 -18.13 -4.51 4.52
CA PRO A 85 -18.21 -5.98 4.59
C PRO A 85 -17.83 -6.63 3.24
N ARG A 86 -17.00 -7.69 3.30
CA ARG A 86 -16.63 -8.50 2.13
C ARG A 86 -16.89 -9.99 2.43
N LEU A 87 -15.86 -10.83 2.59
CA LEU A 87 -16.08 -12.21 3.01
C LEU A 87 -16.81 -12.29 4.36
N ALA A 88 -16.49 -11.36 5.29
CA ALA A 88 -17.30 -11.17 6.49
C ALA A 88 -18.51 -10.28 6.15
N GLU A 89 -19.73 -10.76 6.46
CA GLU A 89 -20.94 -9.95 6.31
C GLU A 89 -21.18 -9.02 7.50
N ARG A 90 -20.68 -9.39 8.68
CA ARG A 90 -20.76 -8.63 9.93
C ARG A 90 -19.70 -9.07 10.92
N TRP A 91 -19.46 -8.24 11.93
CA TRP A 91 -18.56 -8.52 13.03
C TRP A 91 -19.03 -7.84 14.30
N GLU A 92 -18.54 -8.36 15.42
CA GLU A 92 -18.73 -7.80 16.75
C GLU A 92 -17.42 -7.89 17.54
N ASN A 93 -17.29 -7.08 18.59
CA ASN A 93 -16.12 -7.16 19.45
C ASN A 93 -16.53 -7.05 20.92
N LYS A 94 -15.68 -7.62 21.81
CA LYS A 94 -15.72 -7.42 23.24
C LYS A 94 -14.47 -6.65 23.66
N ASP A 95 -14.67 -5.47 24.25
CA ASP A 95 -13.61 -4.60 24.79
C ASP A 95 -12.55 -4.15 23.74
N ASN A 96 -12.87 -4.20 22.45
CA ASN A 96 -11.94 -4.03 21.33
C ASN A 96 -10.71 -4.98 21.37
N LEU A 97 -10.83 -6.11 22.05
CA LEU A 97 -9.80 -7.13 22.21
C LEU A 97 -10.16 -8.45 21.57
N LEU A 98 -11.41 -8.86 21.69
CA LEU A 98 -11.90 -10.11 21.13
C LEU A 98 -12.88 -9.79 20.01
N TRP A 99 -12.46 -10.03 18.78
CA TRP A 99 -13.25 -9.79 17.57
C TRP A 99 -13.81 -11.08 17.02
N THR A 100 -15.09 -11.08 16.66
CA THR A 100 -15.76 -12.21 16.04
C THR A 100 -16.33 -11.79 14.70
N PHE A 101 -15.91 -12.46 13.64
CA PHE A 101 -16.33 -12.20 12.25
C PHE A 101 -17.23 -13.33 11.79
N HIS A 102 -18.36 -12.98 11.19
CA HIS A 102 -19.31 -13.91 10.60
C HIS A 102 -19.16 -13.85 9.08
N LEU A 103 -18.72 -14.95 8.49
CA LEU A 103 -18.56 -15.05 7.05
C LEU A 103 -19.94 -15.17 6.38
N ARG A 104 -20.03 -14.70 5.14
CA ARG A 104 -21.20 -14.92 4.29
C ARG A 104 -21.45 -16.40 4.10
N PRO A 105 -22.71 -16.85 4.08
CA PRO A 105 -23.01 -18.23 3.76
C PRO A 105 -22.69 -18.53 2.27
N GLY A 106 -22.24 -19.75 2.00
CA GLY A 106 -22.06 -20.24 0.63
C GLY A 106 -20.89 -19.65 -0.13
N LEU A 107 -19.88 -19.09 0.57
CA LEU A 107 -18.64 -18.65 -0.09
C LEU A 107 -17.91 -19.82 -0.75
N THR A 108 -17.45 -19.60 -1.99
CA THR A 108 -16.71 -20.61 -2.74
C THR A 108 -15.49 -20.02 -3.43
N TRP A 109 -14.48 -20.85 -3.59
CA TRP A 109 -13.37 -20.61 -4.50
C TRP A 109 -13.86 -20.64 -5.96
N SER A 110 -13.03 -20.18 -6.88
CA SER A 110 -13.37 -20.12 -8.31
C SER A 110 -13.59 -21.50 -8.95
N ASP A 111 -13.12 -22.58 -8.35
CA ASP A 111 -13.42 -23.98 -8.74
C ASP A 111 -14.74 -24.51 -8.17
N GLY A 112 -15.32 -23.81 -7.17
CA GLY A 112 -16.57 -24.15 -6.51
C GLY A 112 -16.41 -24.89 -5.17
N THR A 113 -15.20 -25.15 -4.72
CA THR A 113 -14.96 -25.66 -3.37
C THR A 113 -15.27 -24.57 -2.33
N ALA A 114 -15.68 -24.97 -1.11
CA ALA A 114 -16.09 -24.03 -0.09
C ALA A 114 -14.91 -23.23 0.49
N ILE A 115 -15.11 -21.95 0.76
CA ILE A 115 -14.22 -21.11 1.58
C ILE A 115 -14.74 -21.13 3.01
N THR A 116 -13.88 -21.43 3.97
CA THR A 116 -14.21 -21.53 5.39
C THR A 116 -13.36 -20.62 6.26
N ALA A 117 -13.77 -20.42 7.50
CA ALA A 117 -12.98 -19.70 8.49
C ALA A 117 -11.60 -20.37 8.74
N GLN A 118 -11.51 -21.70 8.55
CA GLN A 118 -10.25 -22.42 8.70
C GLN A 118 -9.23 -22.07 7.59
N ASP A 119 -9.69 -21.73 6.38
CA ASP A 119 -8.81 -21.25 5.31
C ASP A 119 -8.14 -19.92 5.70
N ILE A 120 -8.89 -19.02 6.36
CA ILE A 120 -8.37 -17.76 6.87
C ILE A 120 -7.34 -18.01 7.98
N VAL A 121 -7.66 -18.87 8.95
CA VAL A 121 -6.75 -19.23 10.04
C VAL A 121 -5.44 -19.76 9.48
N TRP A 122 -5.50 -20.72 8.57
CA TRP A 122 -4.30 -21.30 7.98
C TRP A 122 -3.49 -20.26 7.17
N SER A 123 -4.16 -19.43 6.39
CA SER A 123 -3.53 -18.38 5.59
C SER A 123 -2.77 -17.38 6.47
N TRP A 124 -3.36 -16.96 7.57
CA TRP A 124 -2.74 -16.02 8.50
C TRP A 124 -1.59 -16.66 9.28
N GLN A 125 -1.72 -17.93 9.68
CA GLN A 125 -0.62 -18.69 10.28
C GLN A 125 0.55 -18.84 9.30
N ARG A 126 0.27 -19.07 8.01
CA ARG A 126 1.30 -19.13 6.97
C ARG A 126 1.99 -17.77 6.79
N LEU A 127 1.24 -16.67 6.73
CA LEU A 127 1.81 -15.33 6.53
C LEU A 127 2.81 -14.97 7.64
N VAL A 128 2.47 -15.22 8.90
CA VAL A 128 3.32 -14.86 10.05
C VAL A 128 4.47 -15.85 10.27
N SER A 129 4.41 -17.03 9.65
CA SER A 129 5.41 -18.08 9.82
C SER A 129 6.78 -17.68 9.23
N PRO A 130 7.87 -17.83 9.98
CA PRO A 130 9.22 -17.58 9.46
C PRO A 130 9.55 -18.38 8.18
N ALA A 131 8.98 -19.58 8.04
CA ALA A 131 9.18 -20.44 6.87
C ALA A 131 8.64 -19.83 5.56
N THR A 132 7.67 -18.92 5.65
CA THR A 132 7.11 -18.19 4.50
C THR A 132 8.02 -17.05 4.05
N ALA A 133 8.80 -16.49 4.98
CA ALA A 133 9.65 -15.31 4.76
C ALA A 133 8.85 -14.15 4.13
N SER A 134 7.66 -13.88 4.69
CA SER A 134 6.80 -12.81 4.21
C SER A 134 7.40 -11.44 4.53
N PRO A 135 7.41 -10.48 3.58
CA PRO A 135 7.70 -9.07 3.87
C PRO A 135 6.76 -8.52 4.96
N TYR A 136 5.51 -8.98 4.98
CA TYR A 136 4.49 -8.59 5.95
C TYR A 136 4.43 -9.46 7.22
N ALA A 137 5.48 -10.24 7.55
CA ALA A 137 5.49 -11.08 8.75
C ALA A 137 5.26 -10.30 10.04
N SER A 138 5.75 -9.05 10.14
CA SER A 138 5.56 -8.17 11.31
C SER A 138 4.17 -7.52 11.37
N TYR A 139 3.39 -7.55 10.30
CA TYR A 139 2.13 -6.81 10.19
C TYR A 139 1.11 -7.21 11.26
N PHE A 140 0.95 -8.52 11.52
CA PHE A 140 0.07 -9.00 12.60
C PHE A 140 0.52 -8.56 13.99
N GLY A 141 1.84 -8.43 14.22
CA GLY A 141 2.39 -7.85 15.43
C GLY A 141 2.04 -6.37 15.58
N ASN A 142 2.00 -5.64 14.46
CA ASN A 142 1.58 -4.24 14.39
C ASN A 142 0.06 -4.09 14.55
N MET A 143 -0.72 -5.09 14.17
CA MET A 143 -2.16 -5.19 14.46
C MET A 143 -2.46 -5.55 15.92
N HIS A 144 -1.45 -5.97 16.68
CA HIS A 144 -1.55 -6.48 18.05
C HIS A 144 -2.28 -7.83 18.18
N ILE A 145 -2.27 -8.66 17.13
CA ILE A 145 -2.80 -10.03 17.23
C ILE A 145 -1.92 -10.83 18.21
N ALA A 146 -2.56 -11.54 19.13
CA ALA A 146 -1.87 -12.28 20.18
C ALA A 146 -0.85 -13.27 19.60
N ASN A 147 0.33 -13.33 20.21
CA ASN A 147 1.51 -14.14 19.84
C ASN A 147 2.20 -13.78 18.51
N ALA A 148 1.66 -12.87 17.69
CA ALA A 148 2.24 -12.55 16.38
C ALA A 148 3.70 -12.06 16.47
N ARG A 149 4.01 -11.25 17.51
CA ARG A 149 5.37 -10.71 17.73
C ARG A 149 6.40 -11.76 18.09
N GLU A 150 5.98 -12.85 18.71
CA GLU A 150 6.83 -13.97 19.09
C GLU A 150 6.94 -15.01 17.97
N ILE A 151 5.93 -15.12 17.11
CA ILE A 151 5.92 -16.05 15.98
C ILE A 151 6.85 -15.56 14.86
N ALA A 152 6.75 -14.29 14.47
CA ALA A 152 7.53 -13.75 13.35
C ALA A 152 9.04 -13.99 13.47
N PRO A 153 9.70 -13.81 14.64
CA PRO A 153 11.12 -14.19 14.83
C PRO A 153 11.34 -15.68 15.15
N GLY A 154 10.30 -16.52 15.15
CA GLY A 154 10.41 -17.97 15.38
C GLY A 154 10.45 -18.40 16.84
N GLN A 155 10.07 -17.56 17.80
CA GLN A 155 10.05 -17.90 19.23
C GLN A 155 8.82 -18.75 19.62
N LYS A 156 7.75 -18.68 18.83
CA LYS A 156 6.54 -19.50 18.96
C LYS A 156 6.14 -20.11 17.62
N GLY A 157 5.39 -21.19 17.64
CA GLY A 157 4.83 -21.80 16.44
C GLY A 157 3.65 -20.98 15.87
N PRO A 158 3.46 -20.98 14.54
CA PRO A 158 2.37 -20.21 13.89
C PRO A 158 0.98 -20.66 14.34
N GLU A 159 0.80 -21.89 14.79
CA GLU A 159 -0.47 -22.41 15.33
C GLU A 159 -0.92 -21.72 16.62
N THR A 160 -0.02 -20.97 17.28
CA THR A 160 -0.33 -20.22 18.51
C THR A 160 -0.87 -18.82 18.23
N LEU A 161 -0.94 -18.39 16.95
CA LEU A 161 -1.49 -17.10 16.57
C LEU A 161 -2.90 -16.91 17.14
N GLY A 162 -3.18 -15.72 17.66
CA GLY A 162 -4.47 -15.37 18.28
C GLY A 162 -5.64 -15.32 17.29
N VAL A 163 -5.80 -16.34 16.47
CA VAL A 163 -6.90 -16.51 15.51
C VAL A 163 -7.40 -17.93 15.52
N LYS A 164 -8.71 -18.13 15.51
CA LYS A 164 -9.31 -19.47 15.45
C LYS A 164 -10.65 -19.48 14.72
N ALA A 165 -10.95 -20.55 14.03
CA ALA A 165 -12.27 -20.85 13.51
C ALA A 165 -13.11 -21.48 14.63
N LEU A 166 -14.24 -20.88 14.95
CA LEU A 166 -15.22 -21.46 15.89
C LEU A 166 -16.09 -22.50 15.20
N ASN A 167 -16.33 -22.30 13.92
CA ASN A 167 -16.98 -23.19 12.96
C ASN A 167 -16.60 -22.72 11.54
N ASP A 168 -17.18 -23.32 10.51
CA ASP A 168 -16.85 -23.03 9.10
C ASP A 168 -17.10 -21.56 8.69
N THR A 169 -18.02 -20.86 9.38
CA THR A 169 -18.41 -19.49 9.04
C THR A 169 -18.12 -18.46 10.13
N THR A 170 -17.45 -18.83 11.20
CA THR A 170 -17.20 -17.92 12.33
C THR A 170 -15.71 -17.91 12.69
N LEU A 171 -15.09 -16.76 12.52
CA LEU A 171 -13.68 -16.50 12.84
C LEU A 171 -13.59 -15.64 14.09
N GLN A 172 -12.69 -15.99 15.00
CA GLN A 172 -12.40 -15.20 16.20
C GLN A 172 -10.93 -14.76 16.22
N VAL A 173 -10.69 -13.47 16.51
CA VAL A 173 -9.37 -12.85 16.58
C VAL A 173 -9.18 -12.21 17.95
N THR A 174 -8.06 -12.52 18.61
CA THR A 174 -7.70 -11.97 19.92
C THR A 174 -6.54 -10.98 19.76
N LEU A 175 -6.74 -9.76 20.28
CA LEU A 175 -5.72 -8.73 20.35
C LEU A 175 -5.13 -8.64 21.77
N THR A 176 -3.84 -8.30 21.87
CA THR A 176 -3.17 -8.06 23.16
C THR A 176 -3.47 -6.68 23.73
N GLN A 177 -3.92 -5.74 22.90
CA GLN A 177 -4.39 -4.40 23.25
C GLN A 177 -5.33 -3.86 22.17
N PRO A 178 -6.23 -2.91 22.49
CA PRO A 178 -7.07 -2.27 21.48
C PRO A 178 -6.23 -1.60 20.38
N ASN A 179 -6.75 -1.65 19.14
CA ASN A 179 -6.15 -1.01 17.99
C ASN A 179 -7.24 -0.30 17.17
N ALA A 180 -7.21 1.03 17.15
CA ALA A 180 -8.22 1.84 16.43
C ALA A 180 -8.21 1.61 14.91
N ALA A 181 -7.07 1.22 14.33
CA ALA A 181 -6.91 0.95 12.92
C ALA A 181 -7.18 -0.53 12.54
N PHE A 182 -7.52 -1.39 13.51
CA PHE A 182 -7.60 -2.86 13.31
C PHE A 182 -8.44 -3.26 12.10
N LEU A 183 -9.66 -2.73 11.98
CA LEU A 183 -10.54 -3.06 10.84
C LEU A 183 -9.98 -2.55 9.50
N ALA A 184 -9.40 -1.36 9.47
CA ALA A 184 -8.77 -0.83 8.26
C ALA A 184 -7.56 -1.67 7.84
N MET A 185 -6.77 -2.12 8.82
CA MET A 185 -5.62 -3.00 8.56
C MET A 185 -6.03 -4.37 8.00
N LEU A 186 -7.22 -4.87 8.33
CA LEU A 186 -7.75 -6.12 7.76
C LEU A 186 -8.05 -6.05 6.26
N ALA A 187 -8.14 -4.86 5.69
CA ALA A 187 -8.37 -4.66 4.26
C ALA A 187 -7.10 -4.89 3.41
N HIS A 188 -5.94 -5.08 4.05
CA HIS A 188 -4.68 -5.23 3.33
C HIS A 188 -4.66 -6.51 2.46
N PRO A 189 -4.21 -6.44 1.18
CA PRO A 189 -4.27 -7.58 0.26
C PRO A 189 -3.46 -8.81 0.68
N SER A 190 -2.45 -8.66 1.54
CA SER A 190 -1.70 -9.81 2.07
C SER A 190 -2.52 -10.69 3.05
N LEU A 191 -3.65 -10.18 3.57
CA LEU A 191 -4.47 -10.89 4.56
C LEU A 191 -5.60 -11.73 3.94
N VAL A 192 -5.66 -11.80 2.63
CA VAL A 192 -6.66 -12.63 1.92
C VAL A 192 -6.44 -14.12 2.18
N PRO A 193 -7.51 -14.94 2.23
CA PRO A 193 -7.36 -16.38 2.29
C PRO A 193 -6.79 -16.93 0.98
N ILE A 194 -6.00 -17.99 1.09
CA ILE A 194 -5.47 -18.78 -0.02
C ILE A 194 -5.73 -20.27 0.24
N ASP A 195 -5.82 -21.05 -0.82
CA ASP A 195 -6.13 -22.48 -0.72
C ASP A 195 -4.91 -23.28 -0.25
N LYS A 196 -5.02 -23.86 0.95
CA LYS A 196 -3.98 -24.68 1.56
C LYS A 196 -3.57 -25.86 0.70
N VAL A 197 -4.55 -26.57 0.13
CA VAL A 197 -4.30 -27.82 -0.60
C VAL A 197 -3.46 -27.53 -1.84
N LEU A 198 -3.73 -26.44 -2.54
CA LEU A 198 -2.98 -26.05 -3.73
C LEU A 198 -1.57 -25.57 -3.40
N VAL A 199 -1.42 -24.78 -2.33
CA VAL A 199 -0.11 -24.34 -1.85
C VAL A 199 0.77 -25.54 -1.47
N GLU A 200 0.25 -26.49 -0.70
CA GLU A 200 0.99 -27.69 -0.29
C GLU A 200 1.31 -28.61 -1.46
N ARG A 201 0.43 -28.69 -2.46
CA ARG A 201 0.60 -29.57 -3.63
C ARG A 201 1.59 -29.01 -4.65
N TYR A 202 1.54 -27.72 -4.92
CA TYR A 202 2.27 -27.10 -6.04
C TYR A 202 3.41 -26.17 -5.60
N ALA A 203 3.60 -25.95 -4.30
CA ALA A 203 4.62 -25.05 -3.74
C ALA A 203 4.64 -23.70 -4.47
N ASP A 204 5.78 -23.22 -4.96
CA ASP A 204 5.88 -21.91 -5.63
C ASP A 204 5.13 -21.83 -6.97
N LYS A 205 4.59 -22.94 -7.48
CA LYS A 205 3.83 -22.98 -8.73
C LYS A 205 2.32 -22.88 -8.50
N TRP A 206 1.83 -22.79 -7.27
CA TRP A 206 0.40 -22.74 -6.99
C TRP A 206 -0.30 -21.52 -7.60
N THR A 207 0.42 -20.43 -7.85
CA THR A 207 -0.09 -19.20 -8.47
C THR A 207 -0.13 -19.24 -10.00
N ARG A 208 0.25 -20.36 -10.62
CA ARG A 208 0.14 -20.52 -12.08
C ARG A 208 -1.31 -20.59 -12.51
N PRO A 209 -1.68 -20.10 -13.72
CA PRO A 209 -3.07 -20.11 -14.20
C PRO A 209 -3.74 -21.49 -14.13
N GLU A 210 -2.99 -22.57 -14.37
CA GLU A 210 -3.47 -23.95 -14.34
C GLU A 210 -3.72 -24.50 -12.93
N HIS A 211 -3.28 -23.79 -11.86
CA HIS A 211 -3.36 -24.28 -10.49
C HIS A 211 -4.14 -23.36 -9.56
N ILE A 212 -4.06 -22.05 -9.78
CA ILE A 212 -4.62 -21.06 -8.88
C ILE A 212 -6.15 -21.12 -8.82
N VAL A 213 -6.70 -21.14 -7.60
CA VAL A 213 -8.10 -20.80 -7.36
C VAL A 213 -8.18 -19.48 -6.62
N THR A 214 -9.23 -18.72 -6.85
CA THR A 214 -9.38 -17.35 -6.37
C THR A 214 -10.67 -17.17 -5.60
N SER A 215 -10.68 -16.26 -4.64
CA SER A 215 -11.85 -15.90 -3.84
C SER A 215 -12.52 -14.60 -4.30
N GLY A 216 -11.86 -13.86 -5.18
CA GLY A 216 -12.26 -12.53 -5.64
C GLY A 216 -13.11 -12.53 -6.91
N PRO A 217 -13.37 -11.31 -7.44
CA PRO A 217 -14.21 -11.10 -8.62
C PRO A 217 -13.64 -11.68 -9.92
N TYR A 218 -12.35 -11.97 -9.98
CA TYR A 218 -11.68 -12.49 -11.17
C TYR A 218 -10.86 -13.74 -10.85
N LYS A 219 -10.61 -14.53 -11.88
CA LYS A 219 -9.70 -15.69 -11.89
C LYS A 219 -8.63 -15.49 -12.95
N LEU A 220 -7.40 -15.88 -12.63
CA LEU A 220 -6.27 -15.80 -13.55
C LEU A 220 -6.44 -16.82 -14.68
N SER A 221 -6.54 -16.35 -15.93
CA SER A 221 -6.66 -17.22 -17.11
C SER A 221 -5.37 -17.35 -17.89
N GLN A 222 -4.48 -16.35 -17.83
CA GLN A 222 -3.20 -16.38 -18.54
C GLN A 222 -2.14 -15.56 -17.80
N TRP A 223 -0.91 -16.06 -17.82
CA TRP A 223 0.27 -15.31 -17.39
C TRP A 223 1.45 -15.64 -18.32
N VAL A 224 1.78 -14.68 -19.17
CA VAL A 224 2.95 -14.73 -20.06
C VAL A 224 3.93 -13.69 -19.53
N VAL A 225 5.01 -14.17 -18.94
CA VAL A 225 6.02 -13.34 -18.24
C VAL A 225 6.57 -12.25 -19.17
N ASN A 226 6.63 -11.01 -18.67
CA ASN A 226 7.04 -9.81 -19.39
C ASN A 226 6.17 -9.45 -20.62
N GLU A 227 5.02 -10.05 -20.76
CA GLU A 227 4.11 -9.75 -21.87
C GLU A 227 2.72 -9.33 -21.36
N ARG A 228 2.03 -10.18 -20.61
CA ARG A 228 0.69 -9.88 -20.08
C ARG A 228 0.24 -10.87 -19.00
N LEU A 229 -0.65 -10.39 -18.15
CA LEU A 229 -1.54 -11.23 -17.35
C LEU A 229 -2.98 -10.96 -17.80
N VAL A 230 -3.79 -12.00 -17.83
CA VAL A 230 -5.22 -11.90 -18.15
C VAL A 230 -6.02 -12.53 -17.01
N ALA A 231 -6.97 -11.77 -16.50
CA ALA A 231 -7.94 -12.26 -15.54
C ALA A 231 -9.36 -12.15 -16.12
N GLU A 232 -10.15 -13.18 -15.91
CA GLU A 232 -11.54 -13.29 -16.38
C GLU A 232 -12.49 -13.28 -15.19
N ARG A 233 -13.69 -12.77 -15.40
CA ARG A 233 -14.73 -12.69 -14.39
C ARG A 233 -15.00 -14.05 -13.76
N ASN A 234 -15.00 -14.09 -12.43
CA ASN A 234 -15.30 -15.28 -11.65
C ASN A 234 -16.81 -15.39 -11.41
N ALA A 235 -17.48 -16.27 -12.17
CA ALA A 235 -18.93 -16.48 -12.03
C ALA A 235 -19.36 -17.03 -10.66
N LYS A 236 -18.42 -17.56 -9.86
CA LYS A 236 -18.68 -18.08 -8.52
C LYS A 236 -18.41 -17.08 -7.41
N TYR A 237 -17.95 -15.88 -7.75
CA TYR A 237 -17.78 -14.80 -6.79
C TYR A 237 -19.12 -14.40 -6.17
N TRP A 238 -19.17 -14.23 -4.86
CA TRP A 238 -20.42 -13.97 -4.14
C TRP A 238 -21.17 -12.72 -4.62
N ASP A 239 -20.42 -11.69 -5.08
CA ASP A 239 -20.97 -10.43 -5.60
C ASP A 239 -20.86 -10.34 -7.16
N ASN A 240 -20.82 -11.48 -7.82
CA ASN A 240 -20.69 -11.54 -9.29
C ASN A 240 -21.82 -10.81 -10.02
N ALA A 241 -23.03 -10.75 -9.45
CA ALA A 241 -24.18 -10.06 -10.07
C ALA A 241 -23.89 -8.56 -10.33
N HIS A 242 -23.01 -7.97 -9.58
CA HIS A 242 -22.65 -6.56 -9.69
C HIS A 242 -21.28 -6.32 -10.37
N THR A 243 -20.58 -7.34 -10.79
CA THR A 243 -19.32 -7.21 -11.52
C THR A 243 -19.63 -7.07 -13.01
N VAL A 244 -19.20 -5.97 -13.63
CA VAL A 244 -19.55 -5.65 -15.04
C VAL A 244 -18.44 -6.05 -16.01
N ILE A 245 -17.16 -5.73 -15.68
CA ILE A 245 -16.02 -6.11 -16.54
C ILE A 245 -15.88 -7.63 -16.59
N ASN A 246 -15.82 -8.19 -17.79
CA ASN A 246 -15.69 -9.63 -18.03
C ASN A 246 -14.23 -10.10 -18.13
N LYS A 247 -13.33 -9.20 -18.56
CA LYS A 247 -11.90 -9.50 -18.74
C LYS A 247 -11.05 -8.27 -18.47
N VAL A 248 -9.97 -8.45 -17.74
CA VAL A 248 -8.93 -7.44 -17.56
C VAL A 248 -7.59 -7.99 -18.01
N THR A 249 -6.86 -7.17 -18.76
CA THR A 249 -5.49 -7.47 -19.20
C THR A 249 -4.54 -6.47 -18.54
N TYR A 250 -3.55 -6.98 -17.82
CA TYR A 250 -2.47 -6.23 -17.22
C TYR A 250 -1.22 -6.33 -18.08
N LEU A 251 -0.64 -5.19 -18.43
CA LEU A 251 0.58 -5.13 -19.23
C LEU A 251 1.74 -4.64 -18.35
N PRO A 252 2.88 -5.33 -18.31
CA PRO A 252 4.03 -4.94 -17.51
C PRO A 252 4.95 -3.99 -18.31
N ILE A 253 4.49 -2.77 -18.58
CA ILE A 253 5.23 -1.79 -19.38
C ILE A 253 5.93 -0.81 -18.44
N SER A 254 7.24 -0.95 -18.28
CA SER A 254 8.04 -0.07 -17.42
C SER A 254 8.42 1.27 -18.08
N SER A 255 8.36 1.40 -19.41
CA SER A 255 8.57 2.67 -20.10
C SER A 255 7.29 3.51 -20.08
N GLU A 256 7.31 4.60 -19.31
CA GLU A 256 6.18 5.55 -19.19
C GLU A 256 5.84 6.18 -20.56
N ALA A 257 6.84 6.44 -21.42
CA ALA A 257 6.63 6.98 -22.76
C ALA A 257 5.94 5.95 -23.68
N ALA A 258 6.33 4.67 -23.61
CA ALA A 258 5.69 3.60 -24.38
C ALA A 258 4.24 3.40 -23.94
N ASP A 259 3.96 3.47 -22.63
CA ASP A 259 2.62 3.37 -22.05
C ASP A 259 1.69 4.45 -22.64
N VAL A 260 2.09 5.72 -22.59
CA VAL A 260 1.32 6.84 -23.16
C VAL A 260 1.13 6.69 -24.68
N ASN A 261 2.14 6.21 -25.41
CA ASN A 261 2.02 6.00 -26.86
C ASN A 261 0.97 4.91 -27.18
N ARG A 262 0.97 3.80 -26.45
CA ARG A 262 -0.02 2.74 -26.59
C ARG A 262 -1.43 3.19 -26.17
N TYR A 263 -1.52 4.03 -25.14
CA TYR A 263 -2.77 4.67 -24.77
C TYR A 263 -3.32 5.54 -25.91
N LYS A 264 -2.48 6.40 -26.52
CA LYS A 264 -2.89 7.22 -27.68
C LYS A 264 -3.32 6.39 -28.86
N ALA A 265 -2.65 5.25 -29.08
CA ALA A 265 -3.01 4.29 -30.12
C ALA A 265 -4.33 3.52 -29.86
N GLY A 266 -4.91 3.66 -28.65
CA GLY A 266 -6.14 2.94 -28.27
C GLY A 266 -5.92 1.50 -27.81
N GLU A 267 -4.69 1.13 -27.49
CA GLU A 267 -4.33 -0.22 -27.03
C GLU A 267 -4.47 -0.41 -25.53
N ILE A 268 -4.48 0.68 -24.76
CA ILE A 268 -4.54 0.72 -23.30
C ILE A 268 -5.64 1.68 -22.88
N ASP A 269 -6.41 1.29 -21.87
CA ASP A 269 -7.49 2.10 -21.30
C ASP A 269 -7.04 2.95 -20.12
N ILE A 270 -6.04 2.48 -19.34
CA ILE A 270 -5.51 3.17 -18.16
C ILE A 270 -3.98 3.13 -18.19
N VAL A 271 -3.37 4.31 -18.23
CA VAL A 271 -1.91 4.51 -18.08
C VAL A 271 -1.53 4.39 -16.60
N TYR A 272 -0.46 3.67 -16.30
CA TYR A 272 -0.01 3.46 -14.92
C TYR A 272 0.59 4.71 -14.28
N THR A 273 1.46 5.41 -15.00
CA THR A 273 2.08 6.68 -14.55
C THR A 273 2.30 7.60 -15.72
N VAL A 274 1.89 8.86 -15.60
CA VAL A 274 2.09 9.87 -16.64
C VAL A 274 3.53 10.39 -16.59
N PRO A 275 4.28 10.33 -17.71
CA PRO A 275 5.66 10.80 -17.76
C PRO A 275 5.79 12.28 -17.37
N ILE A 276 6.76 12.60 -16.53
CA ILE A 276 7.01 13.96 -16.04
C ILE A 276 7.22 14.94 -17.20
N ASN A 277 7.99 14.54 -18.22
CA ASN A 277 8.31 15.39 -19.37
C ASN A 277 7.16 15.60 -20.35
N GLN A 278 6.10 14.81 -20.25
CA GLN A 278 4.89 14.93 -21.09
C GLN A 278 3.68 15.50 -20.31
N PHE A 279 3.77 15.59 -18.98
CA PHE A 279 2.64 15.93 -18.13
C PHE A 279 1.95 17.26 -18.53
N ALA A 280 2.71 18.34 -18.64
CA ALA A 280 2.16 19.66 -18.99
C ALA A 280 1.48 19.66 -20.37
N GLN A 281 2.03 18.93 -21.35
CA GLN A 281 1.43 18.78 -22.67
C GLN A 281 0.15 17.95 -22.61
N LEU A 282 0.17 16.84 -21.88
CA LEU A 282 -0.99 15.96 -21.72
C LEU A 282 -2.12 16.66 -20.94
N GLN A 283 -1.78 17.42 -19.90
CA GLN A 283 -2.75 18.22 -19.16
C GLN A 283 -3.46 19.23 -20.07
N LYS A 284 -2.73 19.83 -21.02
CA LYS A 284 -3.31 20.79 -21.97
C LYS A 284 -4.15 20.13 -23.06
N THR A 285 -3.76 18.95 -23.53
CA THR A 285 -4.37 18.30 -24.71
C THR A 285 -5.38 17.20 -24.36
N MET A 286 -5.28 16.62 -23.16
CA MET A 286 -6.06 15.47 -22.68
C MET A 286 -6.45 15.63 -21.20
N GLY A 287 -6.64 16.87 -20.73
CA GLY A 287 -6.87 17.17 -19.32
C GLY A 287 -8.15 16.55 -18.75
N ASP A 288 -9.16 16.31 -19.59
CA ASP A 288 -10.39 15.59 -19.28
C ASP A 288 -10.20 14.08 -19.04
N GLN A 289 -9.07 13.53 -19.47
CA GLN A 289 -8.68 12.13 -19.30
C GLN A 289 -7.57 11.97 -18.24
N LEU A 290 -7.03 13.08 -17.74
CA LEU A 290 -5.94 13.09 -16.78
C LEU A 290 -6.50 13.09 -15.36
N ASP A 291 -6.30 11.98 -14.64
CA ASP A 291 -6.51 11.90 -13.20
C ASP A 291 -5.24 12.29 -12.45
N VAL A 292 -5.38 13.21 -11.50
CA VAL A 292 -4.30 13.65 -10.60
C VAL A 292 -4.83 13.59 -9.18
N SER A 293 -4.46 12.54 -8.46
CA SER A 293 -5.00 12.26 -7.14
C SER A 293 -3.90 12.26 -6.07
N PRO A 294 -4.05 13.00 -4.95
CA PRO A 294 -3.15 12.88 -3.80
C PRO A 294 -3.12 11.44 -3.29
N GLN A 295 -1.93 10.97 -2.91
CA GLN A 295 -1.75 9.62 -2.37
C GLN A 295 -1.05 9.68 -1.01
N LEU A 296 -1.49 8.85 -0.07
CA LEU A 296 -0.79 8.62 1.19
C LEU A 296 0.46 7.76 0.91
N ALA A 297 1.48 8.39 0.35
CA ALA A 297 2.75 7.75 0.03
C ALA A 297 3.89 8.76 0.11
N THR A 298 5.07 8.28 0.50
CA THR A 298 6.28 9.08 0.61
C THR A 298 7.41 8.43 -0.18
N TYR A 299 8.02 9.20 -1.07
CA TYR A 299 9.23 8.85 -1.81
C TYR A 299 10.45 9.21 -0.98
N TYR A 300 11.42 8.31 -0.85
CA TYR A 300 12.64 8.56 -0.10
C TYR A 300 13.84 7.82 -0.68
N TYR A 301 15.03 8.26 -0.27
CA TYR A 301 16.26 7.52 -0.43
C TYR A 301 16.59 6.86 0.90
N GLU A 302 16.56 5.54 0.93
CA GLU A 302 16.87 4.72 2.10
C GLU A 302 18.35 4.39 2.13
N PHE A 303 18.93 4.38 3.31
CA PHE A 303 20.34 4.11 3.55
C PHE A 303 20.52 2.79 4.32
N ASN A 304 21.52 2.00 3.94
CA ASN A 304 21.91 0.86 4.76
C ASN A 304 22.68 1.35 5.99
N THR A 305 22.01 1.41 7.13
CA THR A 305 22.57 2.03 8.35
C THR A 305 23.67 1.20 9.03
N THR A 306 23.94 -0.02 8.57
CA THR A 306 24.95 -0.90 9.13
C THR A 306 26.28 -0.91 8.37
N ARG A 307 26.31 -0.24 7.19
CA ARG A 307 27.50 -0.23 6.31
C ARG A 307 28.09 1.18 6.18
N PRO A 308 29.44 1.30 6.20
CA PRO A 308 30.07 2.55 5.78
C PRO A 308 29.70 2.93 4.33
N PRO A 309 29.48 4.20 4.01
CA PRO A 309 29.60 5.38 4.91
C PRO A 309 28.31 5.65 5.71
N PHE A 310 27.24 4.90 5.49
CA PHE A 310 25.90 5.16 6.01
C PHE A 310 25.66 4.63 7.42
N ASN A 311 26.61 3.95 8.05
CA ASN A 311 26.59 3.68 9.49
C ASN A 311 26.81 4.97 10.34
N ASP A 312 27.20 6.09 9.72
CA ASP A 312 27.32 7.40 10.37
C ASP A 312 26.10 8.28 10.06
N ALA A 313 25.31 8.60 11.09
CA ALA A 313 24.11 9.42 10.95
C ALA A 313 24.42 10.85 10.43
N ARG A 314 25.62 11.38 10.67
CA ARG A 314 26.05 12.70 10.18
C ARG A 314 26.07 12.72 8.66
N VAL A 315 26.53 11.64 8.03
CA VAL A 315 26.56 11.48 6.56
C VAL A 315 25.12 11.47 6.01
N ARG A 316 24.24 10.65 6.58
CA ARG A 316 22.85 10.55 6.14
C ARG A 316 22.11 11.88 6.30
N ARG A 317 22.31 12.54 7.44
CA ARG A 317 21.70 13.86 7.73
C ARG A 317 22.21 14.94 6.77
N ALA A 318 23.50 14.95 6.44
CA ALA A 318 24.08 15.89 5.49
C ALA A 318 23.45 15.74 4.10
N LEU A 319 23.32 14.52 3.61
CA LEU A 319 22.68 14.26 2.32
C LEU A 319 21.21 14.69 2.30
N ASN A 320 20.46 14.43 3.37
CA ASN A 320 19.08 14.88 3.50
C ASN A 320 18.93 16.40 3.47
N MET A 321 19.80 17.13 4.19
CA MET A 321 19.77 18.58 4.25
C MET A 321 20.15 19.26 2.95
N ALA A 322 21.00 18.62 2.13
CA ALA A 322 21.53 19.19 0.89
C ALA A 322 20.60 19.04 -0.31
N LEU A 323 19.53 18.25 -0.19
CA LEU A 323 18.51 18.16 -1.23
C LEU A 323 17.59 19.38 -1.21
N ASP A 324 17.40 19.99 -2.37
CA ASP A 324 16.39 21.01 -2.58
C ASP A 324 15.08 20.34 -3.00
N LYS A 325 14.29 19.98 -1.99
CA LYS A 325 13.05 19.20 -2.17
C LYS A 325 11.97 20.01 -2.87
N ASP A 326 11.96 21.34 -2.70
CA ASP A 326 11.05 22.24 -3.41
C ASP A 326 11.35 22.25 -4.92
N ILE A 327 12.63 22.26 -5.30
CA ILE A 327 13.02 22.14 -6.70
C ILE A 327 12.64 20.75 -7.25
N ILE A 328 12.89 19.69 -6.50
CA ILE A 328 12.51 18.33 -6.95
C ILE A 328 11.00 18.26 -7.16
N ALA A 329 10.19 18.59 -6.16
CA ALA A 329 8.74 18.49 -6.23
C ALA A 329 8.12 19.45 -7.27
N GLY A 330 8.56 20.72 -7.28
CA GLY A 330 7.93 21.77 -8.09
C GLY A 330 8.49 21.95 -9.49
N LYS A 331 9.80 21.64 -9.71
CA LYS A 331 10.48 21.88 -11.02
C LYS A 331 10.83 20.60 -11.75
N VAL A 332 11.34 19.58 -11.04
CA VAL A 332 11.70 18.30 -11.66
C VAL A 332 10.46 17.48 -11.95
N LEU A 333 9.56 17.37 -10.97
CA LEU A 333 8.29 16.64 -11.07
C LEU A 333 7.16 17.50 -11.65
N GLY A 334 6.75 18.53 -10.95
CA GLY A 334 5.78 19.53 -11.45
C GLY A 334 4.35 18.98 -11.68
N GLN A 335 3.99 17.89 -11.03
CA GLN A 335 2.68 17.22 -11.20
C GLN A 335 1.76 17.39 -9.98
N GLY A 336 2.16 18.21 -8.98
CA GLY A 336 1.42 18.44 -7.76
C GLY A 336 2.01 17.78 -6.51
N GLN A 337 3.14 17.10 -6.61
CA GLN A 337 3.88 16.55 -5.48
C GLN A 337 4.27 17.65 -4.48
N ARG A 338 4.31 17.31 -3.21
CA ARG A 338 4.73 18.21 -2.14
C ARG A 338 6.09 17.77 -1.57
N PRO A 339 7.00 18.73 -1.24
CA PRO A 339 8.26 18.40 -0.58
C PRO A 339 8.02 17.64 0.72
N ALA A 340 8.80 16.60 0.99
CA ALA A 340 8.69 15.81 2.20
C ALA A 340 9.92 15.98 3.10
N TRP A 341 9.68 16.24 4.39
CA TRP A 341 10.67 16.30 5.46
C TRP A 341 10.39 15.27 6.56
N LEU A 342 9.20 14.64 6.51
CA LEU A 342 8.75 13.54 7.34
C LEU A 342 8.66 12.27 6.50
N ILE A 343 8.82 11.12 7.13
CA ILE A 343 8.53 9.82 6.51
C ILE A 343 7.01 9.62 6.40
N GLY A 344 6.27 9.87 7.47
CA GLY A 344 4.81 10.01 7.42
C GLY A 344 4.36 11.29 6.75
N GLN A 345 3.06 11.44 6.59
CA GLN A 345 2.48 12.70 6.10
C GLN A 345 2.08 13.61 7.25
N SER A 346 2.07 14.93 7.01
CA SER A 346 1.72 15.92 8.04
C SER A 346 0.32 15.73 8.62
N ASP A 347 -0.65 15.30 7.80
CA ASP A 347 -2.03 15.08 8.21
C ASP A 347 -2.45 13.65 7.83
N ILE A 348 -2.46 12.76 8.81
CA ILE A 348 -2.76 11.34 8.62
C ILE A 348 -3.44 10.75 9.86
N GLY A 349 -4.51 9.98 9.68
CA GLY A 349 -5.19 9.28 10.78
C GLY A 349 -5.73 10.23 11.86
N GLY A 350 -6.02 11.48 11.52
CA GLY A 350 -6.50 12.51 12.44
C GLY A 350 -5.41 13.15 13.31
N VAL A 351 -4.12 12.83 13.08
CA VAL A 351 -2.99 13.51 13.73
C VAL A 351 -2.38 14.53 12.78
N THR A 352 -1.81 15.61 13.34
CA THR A 352 -0.98 16.58 12.61
C THR A 352 0.45 16.46 13.10
N LEU A 353 1.38 16.19 12.17
CA LEU A 353 2.81 16.08 12.43
C LEU A 353 3.55 17.29 11.86
N HIS A 354 4.61 17.70 12.53
CA HIS A 354 5.39 18.89 12.21
C HIS A 354 6.76 18.52 11.62
N ASN A 355 7.16 19.26 10.61
CA ASN A 355 8.49 19.12 10.01
C ASN A 355 9.60 19.45 11.03
N PRO A 356 10.79 18.85 10.89
CA PRO A 356 11.95 19.22 11.71
C PRO A 356 12.35 20.67 11.46
N ASP A 357 12.93 21.32 12.47
CA ASP A 357 13.29 22.75 12.44
C ASP A 357 14.12 23.13 11.20
N TYR A 358 15.08 22.29 10.80
CA TYR A 358 15.95 22.56 9.67
C TYR A 358 15.20 22.58 8.31
N ALA A 359 13.99 22.07 8.25
CA ALA A 359 13.15 22.17 7.04
C ALA A 359 12.83 23.63 6.70
N SER A 360 12.66 24.46 7.73
CA SER A 360 12.37 25.90 7.59
C SER A 360 13.61 26.78 7.40
N TRP A 361 14.83 26.22 7.55
CA TRP A 361 16.05 27.02 7.40
C TRP A 361 16.25 27.47 5.97
N PRO A 362 16.86 28.67 5.78
CA PRO A 362 17.35 29.06 4.46
C PRO A 362 18.26 27.98 3.86
N ARG A 363 18.19 27.80 2.55
CA ARG A 363 18.94 26.77 1.83
C ARG A 363 20.43 26.83 2.11
N GLU A 364 21.01 28.04 2.13
CA GLU A 364 22.42 28.27 2.39
C GLU A 364 22.84 27.78 3.78
N LYS A 365 21.99 27.99 4.78
CA LYS A 365 22.22 27.51 6.15
C LYS A 365 22.18 25.97 6.19
N ARG A 366 21.22 25.34 5.53
CA ARG A 366 21.16 23.87 5.45
C ARG A 366 22.41 23.27 4.80
N ILE A 367 22.87 23.85 3.69
CA ILE A 367 24.08 23.40 3.00
C ILE A 367 25.33 23.60 3.85
N ALA A 368 25.45 24.73 4.54
CA ALA A 368 26.58 24.98 5.44
C ALA A 368 26.65 23.95 6.57
N GLU A 369 25.52 23.64 7.20
CA GLU A 369 25.45 22.59 8.23
C GLU A 369 25.74 21.20 7.64
N ALA A 370 25.22 20.88 6.46
CA ALA A 370 25.52 19.62 5.79
C ALA A 370 27.01 19.44 5.50
N LYS A 371 27.70 20.48 5.02
CA LYS A 371 29.16 20.45 4.82
C LYS A 371 29.91 20.22 6.13
N LYS A 372 29.51 20.89 7.21
CA LYS A 372 30.09 20.71 8.54
C LYS A 372 29.93 19.27 9.03
N LEU A 373 28.75 18.68 8.88
CA LEU A 373 28.49 17.29 9.26
C LEU A 373 29.35 16.30 8.47
N LEU A 374 29.52 16.51 7.15
CA LEU A 374 30.41 15.67 6.33
C LEU A 374 31.88 15.81 6.74
N ALA A 375 32.36 17.03 6.98
CA ALA A 375 33.73 17.26 7.44
C ALA A 375 34.00 16.59 8.79
N GLN A 376 33.05 16.65 9.73
CA GLN A 376 33.11 15.92 11.00
C GLN A 376 33.12 14.41 10.83
N ALA A 377 32.54 13.88 9.76
CA ALA A 377 32.53 12.47 9.40
C ALA A 377 33.79 12.06 8.56
N GLY A 378 34.69 13.01 8.25
CA GLY A 378 35.93 12.75 7.52
C GLY A 378 35.84 12.91 6.00
N TYR A 379 34.78 13.55 5.49
CA TYR A 379 34.59 13.79 4.05
C TYR A 379 34.67 15.26 3.71
N ASP A 380 35.55 15.61 2.77
CA ASP A 380 35.79 16.96 2.26
C ASP A 380 36.21 16.91 0.77
N GLU A 381 36.70 18.04 0.24
CA GLU A 381 37.14 18.10 -1.15
C GLU A 381 38.33 17.19 -1.47
N SER A 382 39.19 16.91 -0.49
CA SER A 382 40.35 16.00 -0.62
C SER A 382 39.99 14.54 -0.45
N HIS A 383 38.92 14.27 0.27
CA HIS A 383 38.35 12.93 0.55
C HIS A 383 36.86 12.93 0.28
N PRO A 384 36.44 13.01 -1.00
CA PRO A 384 35.03 13.12 -1.34
C PRO A 384 34.26 11.83 -1.00
N LEU A 385 33.04 11.99 -0.52
CA LEU A 385 32.11 10.88 -0.33
C LEU A 385 31.68 10.32 -1.68
N VAL A 386 31.84 9.00 -1.85
CA VAL A 386 31.40 8.26 -3.05
C VAL A 386 30.53 7.10 -2.60
N PHE A 387 29.37 6.93 -3.21
CA PHE A 387 28.47 5.79 -2.94
C PHE A 387 27.61 5.46 -4.17
N THR A 388 26.97 4.30 -4.16
CA THR A 388 26.01 3.88 -5.19
C THR A 388 24.60 4.22 -4.76
N LEU A 389 23.86 4.93 -5.63
CA LEU A 389 22.41 5.14 -5.50
C LEU A 389 21.69 4.20 -6.46
N LEU A 390 21.03 3.22 -5.87
CA LEU A 390 20.22 2.24 -6.58
C LEU A 390 18.78 2.76 -6.77
N TYR A 391 18.18 2.51 -7.93
CA TYR A 391 16.75 2.76 -8.18
C TYR A 391 16.19 1.72 -9.16
N ASN A 392 14.87 1.47 -9.09
CA ASN A 392 14.22 0.60 -10.06
C ASN A 392 14.03 1.29 -11.41
N THR A 393 14.11 0.51 -12.48
CA THR A 393 14.01 1.01 -13.86
C THR A 393 12.70 1.77 -14.07
N SER A 394 12.81 3.09 -14.27
CA SER A 394 11.74 4.04 -14.56
C SER A 394 12.38 5.34 -15.04
N GLU A 395 11.78 5.96 -16.04
CA GLU A 395 12.23 7.25 -16.59
C GLU A 395 12.14 8.36 -15.55
N SER A 396 11.06 8.37 -14.76
CA SER A 396 10.84 9.32 -13.67
C SER A 396 11.85 9.13 -12.54
N HIS A 397 12.11 7.90 -12.11
CA HIS A 397 13.09 7.62 -11.04
C HIS A 397 14.51 8.00 -11.46
N GLN A 398 14.89 7.71 -12.71
CA GLN A 398 16.18 8.14 -13.27
C GLN A 398 16.31 9.66 -13.22
N ARG A 399 15.28 10.39 -13.64
CA ARG A 399 15.29 11.85 -13.67
C ARG A 399 15.46 12.46 -12.28
N ILE A 400 14.77 11.91 -11.27
CA ILE A 400 14.88 12.34 -9.88
C ILE A 400 16.29 12.02 -9.34
N ALA A 401 16.82 10.83 -9.62
CA ALA A 401 18.15 10.42 -9.18
C ALA A 401 19.25 11.31 -9.79
N ILE A 402 19.15 11.69 -11.07
CA ILE A 402 20.05 12.63 -11.72
C ILE A 402 20.00 14.00 -11.02
N ALA A 403 18.81 14.52 -10.72
CA ALA A 403 18.65 15.78 -10.02
C ALA A 403 19.26 15.74 -8.61
N ALA A 404 18.99 14.70 -7.82
CA ALA A 404 19.56 14.51 -6.50
C ALA A 404 21.08 14.40 -6.52
N SER A 405 21.63 13.56 -7.40
CA SER A 405 23.08 13.40 -7.60
C SER A 405 23.76 14.73 -7.97
N SER A 406 23.15 15.50 -8.86
CA SER A 406 23.63 16.83 -9.24
C SER A 406 23.64 17.82 -8.07
N MET A 407 22.57 17.80 -7.24
CA MET A 407 22.51 18.65 -6.04
C MET A 407 23.58 18.28 -5.03
N TRP A 408 23.79 17.00 -4.74
CA TRP A 408 24.85 16.54 -3.85
C TRP A 408 26.24 16.89 -4.37
N LYS A 409 26.48 16.70 -5.67
CA LYS A 409 27.77 17.09 -6.28
C LYS A 409 28.03 18.58 -6.16
N LYS A 410 27.05 19.40 -6.54
CA LYS A 410 27.17 20.87 -6.50
C LYS A 410 27.29 21.41 -5.09
N ASN A 411 26.48 20.89 -4.15
CA ASN A 411 26.38 21.46 -2.81
C ASN A 411 27.46 20.93 -1.85
N LEU A 412 27.89 19.67 -2.02
CA LEU A 412 28.73 18.96 -1.06
C LEU A 412 30.00 18.35 -1.66
N GLY A 413 30.17 18.35 -2.99
CA GLY A 413 31.23 17.61 -3.65
C GLY A 413 31.05 16.08 -3.66
N VAL A 414 29.90 15.59 -3.24
CA VAL A 414 29.58 14.16 -3.13
C VAL A 414 29.29 13.56 -4.49
N GLU A 415 29.79 12.34 -4.74
CA GLU A 415 29.55 11.58 -5.95
C GLU A 415 28.61 10.39 -5.68
N ALA A 416 27.38 10.49 -6.14
CA ALA A 416 26.43 9.38 -6.17
C ALA A 416 26.50 8.69 -7.54
N LYS A 417 26.97 7.44 -7.56
CA LYS A 417 26.97 6.59 -8.77
C LYS A 417 25.59 6.00 -8.97
N LEU A 418 24.94 6.36 -10.06
CA LEU A 418 23.59 5.92 -10.35
C LEU A 418 23.58 4.52 -10.94
N GLN A 419 22.77 3.63 -10.36
CA GLN A 419 22.58 2.27 -10.85
C GLN A 419 21.08 1.93 -10.85
N ASN A 420 20.55 1.41 -11.96
CA ASN A 420 19.20 0.91 -12.00
C ASN A 420 19.17 -0.62 -12.03
N GLN A 421 18.11 -1.17 -11.48
CA GLN A 421 17.77 -2.60 -11.54
C GLN A 421 16.31 -2.75 -11.94
N GLU A 422 15.99 -3.91 -12.53
CA GLU A 422 14.61 -4.34 -12.69
C GLU A 422 13.96 -4.48 -11.30
N TRP A 423 12.64 -4.27 -11.21
CA TRP A 423 11.92 -4.16 -9.93
C TRP A 423 12.17 -5.34 -8.98
N LYS A 424 11.95 -6.57 -9.45
CA LYS A 424 12.16 -7.78 -8.63
C LYS A 424 13.60 -7.91 -8.15
N THR A 425 14.56 -7.65 -9.03
CA THR A 425 15.99 -7.70 -8.70
C THR A 425 16.34 -6.66 -7.63
N MET A 426 15.74 -5.48 -7.70
CA MET A 426 15.96 -4.44 -6.70
C MET A 426 15.39 -4.85 -5.33
N LEU A 427 14.21 -5.45 -5.29
CA LEU A 427 13.64 -5.97 -4.05
C LEU A 427 14.54 -7.03 -3.42
N ASP A 428 15.02 -8.01 -4.19
CA ASP A 428 15.97 -9.03 -3.72
C ASP A 428 17.26 -8.38 -3.17
N THR A 429 17.75 -7.32 -3.82
CA THR A 429 18.92 -6.55 -3.36
C THR A 429 18.65 -5.85 -2.03
N MET A 430 17.46 -5.28 -1.85
CA MET A 430 17.05 -4.62 -0.62
C MET A 430 16.91 -5.62 0.53
N HIS A 431 16.19 -6.73 0.33
CA HIS A 431 15.97 -7.76 1.36
C HIS A 431 17.25 -8.50 1.77
N THR A 432 18.22 -8.58 0.89
CA THR A 432 19.56 -9.11 1.23
C THR A 432 20.49 -8.02 1.79
N HIS A 433 20.01 -6.79 1.96
CA HIS A 433 20.75 -5.62 2.46
C HIS A 433 22.05 -5.33 1.68
N ASN A 434 22.07 -5.63 0.38
CA ASN A 434 23.26 -5.46 -0.45
C ASN A 434 23.24 -4.14 -1.25
N PHE A 435 22.98 -3.04 -0.57
CA PHE A 435 22.97 -1.69 -1.15
C PHE A 435 23.64 -0.69 -0.22
N ASP A 436 24.08 0.45 -0.77
CA ASP A 436 24.54 1.62 -0.01
C ASP A 436 23.36 2.55 0.27
N ALA A 437 22.77 3.09 -0.79
CA ALA A 437 21.55 3.87 -0.78
C ALA A 437 20.64 3.38 -1.90
N VAL A 438 19.34 3.34 -1.64
CA VAL A 438 18.35 2.89 -2.61
C VAL A 438 17.15 3.82 -2.64
N ARG A 439 16.60 4.04 -3.82
CA ARG A 439 15.30 4.67 -3.99
C ARG A 439 14.22 3.72 -3.53
N TYR A 440 13.37 4.19 -2.63
CA TYR A 440 12.16 3.46 -2.28
C TYR A 440 10.99 4.40 -2.06
N ALA A 441 9.85 3.85 -1.77
CA ALA A 441 8.67 4.59 -1.38
C ALA A 441 7.80 3.69 -0.54
N TRP A 442 7.12 4.27 0.44
CA TRP A 442 6.08 3.58 1.17
C TRP A 442 4.72 4.18 0.82
N ILE A 443 3.82 3.33 0.39
CA ILE A 443 2.40 3.64 0.24
C ILE A 443 1.74 3.17 1.53
N ALA A 444 0.90 4.02 2.14
CA ALA A 444 0.20 3.65 3.35
C ALA A 444 -0.66 2.40 3.15
N ASP A 445 -0.58 1.45 4.06
CA ASP A 445 -1.46 0.27 4.09
C ASP A 445 -2.82 0.61 4.70
N TYR A 446 -2.86 1.68 5.52
CA TYR A 446 -4.05 2.21 6.18
C TYR A 446 -3.83 3.66 6.58
N ASP A 447 -4.91 4.41 6.82
CA ASP A 447 -4.85 5.85 7.15
C ASP A 447 -4.48 6.05 8.64
N ASP A 448 -3.22 5.81 8.98
CA ASP A 448 -2.59 6.11 10.29
C ASP A 448 -1.07 6.25 10.11
N ALA A 449 -0.42 7.12 10.90
CA ALA A 449 1.03 7.35 10.81
C ALA A 449 1.86 6.08 11.08
N ALA A 450 1.35 5.15 11.87
CA ALA A 450 2.03 3.89 12.17
C ALA A 450 2.36 3.08 10.91
N THR A 451 1.60 3.21 9.82
CA THR A 451 1.88 2.50 8.56
C THR A 451 3.26 2.84 8.00
N PHE A 452 3.69 4.11 8.15
CA PHE A 452 5.02 4.57 7.74
C PHE A 452 6.08 4.28 8.81
N LEU A 453 5.75 4.57 10.07
CA LEU A 453 6.73 4.55 11.14
C LEU A 453 7.13 3.12 11.56
N ASN A 454 6.23 2.15 11.47
CA ASN A 454 6.56 0.77 11.80
C ASN A 454 7.62 0.17 10.87
N THR A 455 7.73 0.62 9.61
CA THR A 455 8.73 0.13 8.66
C THR A 455 10.19 0.42 9.05
N PHE A 456 10.40 1.32 10.01
CA PHE A 456 11.72 1.63 10.57
C PHE A 456 11.92 1.09 12.01
N ARG A 457 10.94 0.34 12.53
CA ARG A 457 11.08 -0.23 13.87
C ARG A 457 12.12 -1.35 13.87
N THR A 458 12.88 -1.45 14.94
CA THR A 458 13.89 -2.51 15.10
C THR A 458 13.27 -3.90 14.91
N GLY A 459 13.81 -4.66 13.96
CA GLY A 459 13.38 -6.02 13.67
C GLY A 459 12.03 -6.14 12.94
N ASP A 460 11.45 -5.04 12.46
CA ASP A 460 10.31 -5.12 11.53
C ASP A 460 10.75 -5.73 10.20
N SER A 461 9.92 -6.57 9.60
CA SER A 461 10.22 -7.27 8.35
C SER A 461 10.42 -6.33 7.15
N GLU A 462 9.83 -5.14 7.20
CA GLU A 462 9.97 -4.10 6.18
C GLU A 462 11.16 -3.15 6.42
N ASN A 463 11.88 -3.31 7.54
CA ASN A 463 13.02 -2.45 7.87
C ASN A 463 14.28 -2.88 7.11
N THR A 464 14.33 -2.64 5.82
CA THR A 464 15.48 -2.96 4.96
C THR A 464 16.70 -2.07 5.24
N SER A 465 16.51 -0.90 5.82
CA SER A 465 17.59 0.00 6.28
C SER A 465 18.39 -0.57 7.45
N GLN A 466 17.86 -1.56 8.16
CA GLN A 466 18.41 -2.11 9.42
C GLN A 466 18.57 -1.06 10.53
N TYR A 467 17.79 0.02 10.47
CA TYR A 467 17.78 1.04 11.52
C TYR A 467 17.34 0.42 12.85
N SER A 468 18.02 0.84 13.93
CA SER A 468 17.69 0.39 15.27
C SER A 468 17.91 1.51 16.28
N ASN A 469 16.84 1.91 16.97
CA ASN A 469 16.88 2.91 18.01
C ASN A 469 15.84 2.60 19.09
N PRO A 470 16.28 2.22 20.33
CA PRO A 470 15.36 1.87 21.41
C PRO A 470 14.37 2.98 21.79
N ALA A 471 14.77 4.26 21.68
CA ALA A 471 13.87 5.39 21.96
C ALA A 471 12.79 5.54 20.91
N TYR A 472 13.12 5.25 19.64
CA TYR A 472 12.17 5.18 18.54
C TYR A 472 11.13 4.07 18.76
N ASP A 473 11.61 2.87 19.07
CA ASP A 473 10.75 1.73 19.36
C ASP A 473 9.82 1.99 20.56
N GLU A 474 10.34 2.69 21.59
CA GLU A 474 9.54 3.07 22.76
C GLU A 474 8.44 4.08 22.38
N ALA A 475 8.76 5.08 21.56
CA ALA A 475 7.77 6.05 21.09
C ALA A 475 6.62 5.34 20.35
N LEU A 476 6.93 4.38 19.48
CA LEU A 476 5.91 3.59 18.75
C LEU A 476 5.09 2.69 19.69
N ARG A 477 5.71 2.07 20.70
CA ARG A 477 4.98 1.30 21.72
C ARG A 477 4.00 2.17 22.50
N ASN A 478 4.41 3.39 22.83
CA ASN A 478 3.58 4.34 23.57
C ASN A 478 2.45 4.90 22.71
N ALA A 479 2.71 5.17 21.42
CA ALA A 479 1.67 5.56 20.46
C ALA A 479 0.59 4.47 20.36
N ALA A 480 1.00 3.21 20.26
CA ALA A 480 0.08 2.07 20.15
C ALA A 480 -0.80 1.87 21.40
N LYS A 481 -0.32 2.29 22.59
CA LYS A 481 -1.08 2.23 23.85
C LYS A 481 -1.99 3.43 24.06
N ALA A 482 -1.80 4.52 23.31
CA ALA A 482 -2.55 5.76 23.51
C ALA A 482 -4.02 5.58 23.16
N SER A 483 -4.92 5.92 24.07
CA SER A 483 -6.36 5.80 23.90
C SER A 483 -6.99 6.95 23.10
N ASP A 484 -6.29 8.06 22.96
CA ASP A 484 -6.75 9.24 22.24
C ASP A 484 -5.77 9.70 21.16
N VAL A 485 -6.32 10.37 20.15
CA VAL A 485 -5.58 10.82 18.96
C VAL A 485 -4.48 11.83 19.32
N ALA A 486 -4.71 12.74 20.26
CA ALA A 486 -3.75 13.77 20.63
C ALA A 486 -2.51 13.19 21.31
N THR A 487 -2.70 12.27 22.25
CA THR A 487 -1.59 11.54 22.90
C THR A 487 -0.83 10.68 21.91
N ARG A 488 -1.54 9.97 21.01
CA ARG A 488 -0.93 9.19 19.94
C ARG A 488 -0.09 10.07 19.02
N GLY A 489 -0.61 11.23 18.63
CA GLY A 489 0.10 12.20 17.79
C GLY A 489 1.41 12.70 18.41
N LYS A 490 1.46 12.91 19.73
CA LYS A 490 2.71 13.29 20.45
C LYS A 490 3.80 12.23 20.30
N TYR A 491 3.44 10.96 20.45
CA TYR A 491 4.41 9.86 20.31
C TYR A 491 4.85 9.64 18.85
N TYR A 492 3.96 9.81 17.88
CA TYR A 492 4.33 9.81 16.46
C TYR A 492 5.28 10.97 16.13
N GLN A 493 5.05 12.16 16.69
CA GLN A 493 5.98 13.28 16.54
C GLN A 493 7.35 12.96 17.11
N GLN A 494 7.43 12.35 18.29
CA GLN A 494 8.71 11.92 18.88
C GLN A 494 9.44 10.93 17.96
N ALA A 495 8.71 10.00 17.35
CA ALA A 495 9.29 9.04 16.41
C ALA A 495 9.82 9.76 15.14
N GLU A 496 9.06 10.69 14.56
CA GLU A 496 9.50 11.49 13.41
C GLU A 496 10.71 12.37 13.73
N ASP A 497 10.76 12.96 14.93
CA ASP A 497 11.90 13.76 15.37
C ASP A 497 13.19 12.92 15.44
N LEU A 498 13.09 11.67 15.90
CA LEU A 498 14.21 10.72 15.89
C LEU A 498 14.61 10.33 14.47
N LEU A 499 13.64 10.06 13.57
CA LEU A 499 13.94 9.80 12.15
C LEU A 499 14.60 11.03 11.49
N ALA A 500 14.16 12.24 11.82
CA ALA A 500 14.77 13.47 11.30
C ALA A 500 16.18 13.70 11.81
N GLN A 501 16.52 13.19 12.98
CA GLN A 501 17.86 13.24 13.58
C GLN A 501 18.78 12.15 13.00
N ASP A 502 18.30 10.92 12.90
CA ASP A 502 19.11 9.73 12.54
C ASP A 502 19.12 9.47 11.03
N VAL A 503 18.11 9.90 10.32
CA VAL A 503 17.90 9.81 8.86
C VAL A 503 18.21 8.41 8.30
N PRO A 504 17.53 7.34 8.73
CA PRO A 504 17.68 6.05 8.06
C PRO A 504 17.18 6.09 6.61
N ALA A 505 16.27 7.02 6.32
CA ALA A 505 15.82 7.37 5.00
C ALA A 505 15.68 8.90 4.86
N SER A 506 16.01 9.43 3.70
CA SER A 506 15.85 10.84 3.35
C SER A 506 14.53 11.00 2.58
N PRO A 507 13.44 11.48 3.20
CA PRO A 507 12.21 11.76 2.49
C PRO A 507 12.45 12.85 1.44
N VAL A 508 11.82 12.71 0.27
CA VAL A 508 12.01 13.63 -0.86
C VAL A 508 10.71 14.36 -1.19
N TYR A 509 9.64 13.61 -1.43
CA TYR A 509 8.31 14.19 -1.68
C TYR A 509 7.17 13.25 -1.27
N HIS A 510 6.00 13.83 -1.02
CA HIS A 510 4.75 13.12 -0.90
C HIS A 510 4.08 12.98 -2.26
N TYR A 511 3.59 11.78 -2.54
CA TYR A 511 3.07 11.41 -3.85
C TYR A 511 1.79 12.13 -4.26
N VAL A 512 1.69 12.29 -5.57
CA VAL A 512 0.46 12.45 -6.34
C VAL A 512 0.47 11.32 -7.36
N ARG A 513 -0.61 10.59 -7.48
CA ARG A 513 -0.81 9.63 -8.58
C ARG A 513 -1.31 10.37 -9.80
N THR A 514 -0.78 9.98 -10.96
CA THR A 514 -1.19 10.53 -12.24
C THR A 514 -1.51 9.39 -13.20
N HIS A 515 -2.73 9.36 -13.70
CA HIS A 515 -3.18 8.39 -14.67
C HIS A 515 -3.78 9.09 -15.90
N LEU A 516 -3.71 8.47 -17.06
CA LEU A 516 -4.62 8.76 -18.15
C LEU A 516 -5.66 7.64 -18.19
N VAL A 517 -6.92 8.02 -18.23
CA VAL A 517 -8.05 7.10 -18.21
C VAL A 517 -8.94 7.42 -19.40
N LYS A 518 -9.24 6.42 -20.23
CA LYS A 518 -10.09 6.61 -21.42
C LYS A 518 -11.50 7.08 -21.01
N PRO A 519 -12.12 8.00 -21.79
CA PRO A 519 -13.43 8.56 -21.46
C PRO A 519 -14.56 7.51 -21.36
N TRP A 520 -14.37 6.36 -21.97
CA TRP A 520 -15.34 5.27 -21.93
C TRP A 520 -15.19 4.37 -20.68
N VAL A 521 -14.10 4.48 -19.92
CA VAL A 521 -13.96 3.81 -18.62
C VAL A 521 -14.81 4.57 -17.59
N GLY A 522 -15.79 3.90 -17.01
CA GLY A 522 -16.55 4.40 -15.88
C GLY A 522 -16.15 3.69 -14.59
N GLY A 523 -16.41 4.34 -13.44
CA GLY A 523 -16.14 3.74 -12.11
C GLY A 523 -14.67 3.77 -11.67
N PHE A 524 -13.79 4.46 -12.38
CA PHE A 524 -12.41 4.68 -11.94
C PHE A 524 -12.40 5.71 -10.78
N THR A 525 -12.19 5.22 -9.57
CA THR A 525 -12.21 6.03 -8.34
C THR A 525 -11.10 5.55 -7.39
N PRO A 526 -9.87 6.06 -7.54
CA PRO A 526 -8.78 5.75 -6.62
C PRO A 526 -9.11 6.21 -5.20
N ASP A 527 -8.77 5.39 -4.22
CA ASP A 527 -8.81 5.77 -2.81
C ASP A 527 -7.53 6.55 -2.40
N LYS A 528 -7.45 6.97 -1.14
CA LYS A 528 -6.28 7.70 -0.60
C LYS A 528 -4.99 6.86 -0.63
N LEU A 529 -5.08 5.54 -0.64
CA LEU A 529 -3.94 4.63 -0.72
C LEU A 529 -3.50 4.43 -2.17
N GLY A 530 -4.34 4.83 -3.13
CA GLY A 530 -4.11 4.70 -4.57
C GLY A 530 -4.70 3.42 -5.17
N TYR A 531 -5.50 2.65 -4.41
CA TYR A 531 -6.20 1.48 -4.96
C TYR A 531 -7.42 1.87 -5.77
N TYR A 532 -7.60 1.18 -6.88
CA TYR A 532 -8.79 1.22 -7.72
C TYR A 532 -9.06 -0.18 -8.28
N TYR A 533 -10.27 -0.67 -8.10
CA TYR A 533 -10.63 -2.06 -8.32
C TYR A 533 -11.34 -2.24 -9.66
N THR A 534 -10.94 -3.24 -10.44
CA THR A 534 -11.58 -3.56 -11.74
C THR A 534 -13.06 -3.88 -11.57
N LYS A 535 -13.46 -4.53 -10.47
CA LYS A 535 -14.86 -4.86 -10.17
C LYS A 535 -15.80 -3.64 -10.07
N ASP A 536 -15.23 -2.45 -9.77
CA ASP A 536 -16.00 -1.21 -9.64
C ASP A 536 -16.13 -0.44 -10.96
N MET A 537 -15.46 -0.92 -12.03
CA MET A 537 -15.43 -0.29 -13.32
C MET A 537 -16.39 -0.92 -14.32
N TYR A 538 -16.63 -0.18 -15.40
CA TYR A 538 -17.43 -0.61 -16.55
C TYR A 538 -16.99 0.16 -17.80
N ILE A 539 -17.24 -0.42 -18.99
CA ILE A 539 -16.96 0.20 -20.27
C ILE A 539 -18.25 0.75 -20.86
N LYS A 540 -18.30 2.07 -21.05
CA LYS A 540 -19.38 2.78 -21.75
C LYS A 540 -19.29 2.55 -23.26
N LYS A 541 -20.42 2.54 -23.93
CA LYS A 541 -20.47 2.52 -25.40
C LYS A 541 -19.65 3.68 -25.97
N HIS A 542 -18.70 3.36 -26.81
CA HIS A 542 -17.87 4.33 -27.51
C HIS A 542 -17.76 3.94 -28.99
N PRO A 543 -17.45 4.88 -29.92
CA PRO A 543 -17.14 4.54 -31.28
C PRO A 543 -15.95 3.56 -31.28
N SER A 544 -16.12 2.36 -31.85
CA SER A 544 -14.99 1.47 -32.10
C SER A 544 -14.02 2.23 -33.01
N ALA A 545 -12.73 2.22 -32.65
CA ALA A 545 -11.72 2.57 -33.64
C ALA A 545 -11.98 1.65 -34.85
N SER A 546 -12.41 2.24 -35.96
CA SER A 546 -12.75 1.53 -37.21
C SER A 546 -11.49 0.83 -37.70
N GLY A 547 -11.44 -0.48 -37.59
CA GLY A 547 -10.33 -1.30 -38.06
C GLY A 547 -10.42 -2.71 -37.50
N ASP A 548 -11.01 -3.59 -38.27
CA ASP A 548 -11.07 -5.03 -38.13
C ASP A 548 -9.87 -5.67 -37.41
N GLY A 549 -10.16 -6.60 -36.49
CA GLY A 549 -9.27 -7.67 -36.10
C GLY A 549 -8.63 -7.57 -34.71
N ARG A 550 -9.42 -7.72 -33.64
CA ARG A 550 -8.95 -8.25 -32.35
C ARG A 550 -9.82 -9.40 -31.89
#